data_19570bc3499f7211850b2c3e9f80989e
#
_entry.id   19570bc3499f7211850b2c3e9f80989e
#
_cell.length_a   1.000
_cell.length_b   1.000
_cell.length_c   1.000
_cell.angle_alpha   90.00
_cell.angle_beta   90.00
_cell.angle_gamma   90.00
#
_symmetry.space_group_name_H-M   'P 1'
#
loop_
_entity.id
_entity.type
_entity.pdbx_description
1 polymer ?
#
loop_
_entity_poly.entity_id
_entity_poly.type
_entity_poly.pdbx_seq_one_letter_code
_entity_poly.pdbx_strand_id
1 'polypeptide(L)'
;ELIQGSPALALSVIREANRQARSGMSEPAENLEVAITRLGLKRTEELLARLPTLPQLEIPPALRQLQLISQHASQQANGFFASRLARLWQDIHWGSLLFLSPLWPMALTSPQLLEEWERRVIHKGESARKVELQLFGVRLLEICQALVDLWRLPIWVEQGYRLLLNEQRELVKVLRI
;
A
#
# COMPACT_ATOMS: atom_id res chain seq x y z
N GLU A 1 -9.03 -15.86 9.71
CA GLU A 1 -8.90 -16.47 8.36
C GLU A 1 -9.44 -15.54 7.25
N LEU A 2 -10.69 -15.05 7.33
CA LEU A 2 -11.29 -14.16 6.30
C LEU A 2 -10.47 -12.90 6.03
N ILE A 3 -9.95 -12.24 7.06
CA ILE A 3 -9.19 -11.00 6.94
C ILE A 3 -7.81 -11.26 6.33
N GLN A 4 -7.17 -12.38 6.67
CA GLN A 4 -5.84 -12.74 6.13
C GLN A 4 -5.88 -13.02 4.63
N GLY A 5 -7.00 -13.50 4.11
CA GLY A 5 -7.20 -13.75 2.68
C GLY A 5 -7.53 -12.51 1.86
N SER A 6 -7.83 -11.35 2.49
CA SER A 6 -8.22 -10.12 1.81
C SER A 6 -7.31 -8.95 2.17
N PRO A 7 -6.40 -8.54 1.27
CA PRO A 7 -5.53 -7.40 1.49
C PRO A 7 -6.27 -6.10 1.84
N ALA A 8 -7.43 -5.88 1.24
CA ALA A 8 -8.24 -4.68 1.48
C ALA A 8 -8.84 -4.65 2.90
N LEU A 9 -9.30 -5.81 3.40
CA LEU A 9 -9.79 -5.92 4.78
C LEU A 9 -8.65 -5.72 5.78
N ALA A 10 -7.49 -6.33 5.54
CA ALA A 10 -6.31 -6.16 6.37
C ALA A 10 -5.86 -4.69 6.43
N LEU A 11 -5.79 -4.00 5.29
CA LEU A 11 -5.50 -2.57 5.23
C LEU A 11 -6.49 -1.76 6.08
N SER A 12 -7.78 -2.05 5.97
CA SER A 12 -8.83 -1.32 6.71
C SER A 12 -8.68 -1.46 8.21
N VAL A 13 -8.36 -2.68 8.70
CA VAL A 13 -8.13 -2.96 10.12
C VAL A 13 -6.86 -2.26 10.63
N ILE A 14 -5.76 -2.34 9.91
CA ILE A 14 -4.49 -1.69 10.27
C ILE A 14 -4.66 -0.16 10.31
N ARG A 15 -5.30 0.43 9.31
CA ARG A 15 -5.58 1.87 9.26
C ARG A 15 -6.43 2.33 10.44
N GLU A 16 -7.48 1.60 10.77
CA GLU A 16 -8.36 1.96 11.89
C GLU A 16 -7.62 1.86 13.23
N ALA A 17 -6.83 0.81 13.44
CA ALA A 17 -5.99 0.67 14.63
C ALA A 17 -5.00 1.84 14.77
N ASN A 18 -4.38 2.25 13.66
CA ASN A 18 -3.41 3.34 13.63
C ASN A 18 -4.06 4.73 13.75
N ARG A 19 -5.31 4.86 13.29
CA ARG A 19 -6.10 6.10 13.47
C ARG A 19 -6.39 6.37 14.94
N GLN A 20 -6.74 5.34 15.69
CA GLN A 20 -7.02 5.47 17.13
C GLN A 20 -5.76 5.77 17.94
N ALA A 21 -4.60 5.29 17.50
CA ALA A 21 -3.32 5.56 18.15
C ALA A 21 -2.81 7.00 17.98
N ARG A 22 -3.51 7.88 17.24
CA ARG A 22 -3.11 9.29 17.02
C ARG A 22 -3.12 10.14 18.29
N SER A 23 -3.84 9.75 19.31
CA SER A 23 -3.99 10.54 20.55
C SER A 23 -2.87 10.33 21.57
N GLY A 24 -1.86 9.53 21.28
CA GLY A 24 -0.75 9.29 22.21
C GLY A 24 0.32 8.38 21.63
N MET A 25 1.50 8.60 21.97
CA MET A 25 2.81 7.97 21.87
C MET A 25 2.96 6.49 21.43
N SER A 26 1.97 5.84 20.79
CA SER A 26 2.11 4.45 20.34
C SER A 26 2.56 4.38 18.88
N GLU A 27 3.54 3.52 18.62
CA GLU A 27 3.99 3.19 17.27
C GLU A 27 2.85 2.61 16.41
N PRO A 28 2.89 2.76 15.08
CA PRO A 28 1.93 2.13 14.19
C PRO A 28 1.87 0.61 14.40
N ALA A 29 0.72 -0.01 14.14
CA ALA A 29 0.62 -1.47 14.10
C ALA A 29 1.33 -1.98 12.85
N GLU A 30 2.35 -2.81 13.02
CA GLU A 30 3.18 -3.34 11.95
C GLU A 30 2.54 -4.53 11.23
N ASN A 31 1.55 -5.16 11.87
CA ASN A 31 0.87 -6.33 11.32
C ASN A 31 -0.59 -6.41 11.78
N LEU A 32 -1.33 -7.34 11.16
CA LEU A 32 -2.76 -7.52 11.42
C LEU A 32 -3.06 -7.98 12.85
N GLU A 33 -2.21 -8.81 13.44
CA GLU A 33 -2.40 -9.32 14.79
C GLU A 33 -2.33 -8.22 15.83
N VAL A 34 -1.32 -7.35 15.73
CA VAL A 34 -1.18 -6.17 16.58
C VAL A 34 -2.36 -5.22 16.37
N ALA A 35 -2.80 -5.02 15.15
CA ALA A 35 -3.94 -4.15 14.85
C ALA A 35 -5.25 -4.68 15.48
N ILE A 36 -5.53 -5.97 15.35
CA ILE A 36 -6.72 -6.60 15.96
C ILE A 36 -6.63 -6.54 17.49
N THR A 37 -5.46 -6.80 18.07
CA THR A 37 -5.25 -6.71 19.53
C THR A 37 -5.55 -5.31 20.06
N ARG A 38 -5.12 -4.26 19.32
CA ARG A 38 -5.39 -2.85 19.70
C ARG A 38 -6.86 -2.48 19.60
N LEU A 39 -7.53 -2.92 18.55
CA LEU A 39 -8.94 -2.62 18.32
C LEU A 39 -9.86 -3.42 19.26
N GLY A 40 -9.46 -4.65 19.55
CA GLY A 40 -10.32 -5.67 20.15
C GLY A 40 -11.26 -6.29 19.13
N LEU A 41 -11.69 -7.53 19.40
CA LEU A 41 -12.52 -8.32 18.46
C LEU A 41 -13.83 -7.61 18.12
N LYS A 42 -14.55 -7.10 19.11
CA LYS A 42 -15.85 -6.44 18.90
C LYS A 42 -15.75 -5.26 17.91
N ARG A 43 -14.77 -4.37 18.09
CA ARG A 43 -14.59 -3.24 17.19
C ARG A 43 -14.13 -3.67 15.81
N THR A 44 -13.31 -4.72 15.74
CA THR A 44 -12.90 -5.29 14.45
C THR A 44 -14.09 -5.83 13.69
N GLU A 45 -14.99 -6.56 14.34
CA GLU A 45 -16.24 -7.07 13.75
C GLU A 45 -17.16 -5.93 13.31
N GLU A 46 -17.36 -4.91 14.14
CA GLU A 46 -18.15 -3.73 13.81
C GLU A 46 -17.57 -2.96 12.61
N LEU A 47 -16.23 -2.85 12.54
CA LEU A 47 -15.55 -2.24 11.40
C LEU A 47 -15.83 -3.03 10.12
N LEU A 48 -15.61 -4.34 10.15
CA LEU A 48 -15.81 -5.20 8.98
C LEU A 48 -17.26 -5.19 8.48
N ALA A 49 -18.22 -5.16 9.41
CA ALA A 49 -19.64 -5.09 9.05
C ALA A 49 -20.05 -3.77 8.37
N ARG A 50 -19.28 -2.70 8.56
CA ARG A 50 -19.53 -1.37 7.95
C ARG A 50 -18.79 -1.13 6.65
N LEU A 51 -17.80 -1.97 6.32
CA LEU A 51 -17.05 -1.79 5.09
C LEU A 51 -17.96 -2.01 3.88
N PRO A 52 -17.89 -1.12 2.88
CA PRO A 52 -18.61 -1.33 1.65
C PRO A 52 -18.10 -2.57 0.94
N THR A 53 -19.00 -3.38 0.44
CA THR A 53 -18.67 -4.56 -0.38
C THR A 53 -19.01 -4.25 -1.83
N LEU A 54 -18.09 -4.56 -2.72
CA LEU A 54 -18.33 -4.49 -4.17
C LEU A 54 -18.48 -5.92 -4.70
N PRO A 55 -19.48 -6.16 -5.55
CA PRO A 55 -19.54 -7.41 -6.31
C PRO A 55 -18.24 -7.64 -7.07
N GLN A 56 -17.81 -8.88 -7.15
CA GLN A 56 -16.52 -9.22 -7.77
C GLN A 56 -16.40 -8.72 -9.23
N LEU A 57 -17.51 -8.67 -9.94
CA LEU A 57 -17.58 -8.18 -11.33
C LEU A 57 -17.44 -6.66 -11.45
N GLU A 58 -17.71 -5.92 -10.36
CA GLU A 58 -17.62 -4.45 -10.32
C GLU A 58 -16.24 -3.95 -9.87
N ILE A 59 -15.33 -4.87 -9.45
CA ILE A 59 -13.97 -4.49 -9.06
C ILE A 59 -13.19 -4.11 -10.32
N PRO A 60 -12.68 -2.87 -10.42
CA PRO A 60 -11.88 -2.45 -11.56
C PRO A 60 -10.68 -3.38 -11.80
N PRO A 61 -10.35 -3.72 -13.05
CA PRO A 61 -9.21 -4.59 -13.39
C PRO A 61 -7.90 -4.09 -12.81
N ALA A 62 -7.65 -2.77 -12.83
CA ALA A 62 -6.45 -2.15 -12.27
C ALA A 62 -6.31 -2.43 -10.78
N LEU A 63 -7.40 -2.34 -9.99
CA LEU A 63 -7.36 -2.66 -8.56
C LEU A 63 -7.07 -4.14 -8.33
N ARG A 64 -7.72 -5.02 -9.08
CA ARG A 64 -7.49 -6.47 -8.98
C ARG A 64 -6.04 -6.83 -9.30
N GLN A 65 -5.48 -6.22 -10.34
CA GLN A 65 -4.09 -6.42 -10.74
C GLN A 65 -3.11 -5.97 -9.65
N LEU A 66 -3.29 -4.78 -9.08
CA LEU A 66 -2.46 -4.27 -7.98
C LEU A 66 -2.52 -5.19 -6.75
N GLN A 67 -3.70 -5.69 -6.39
CA GLN A 67 -3.85 -6.61 -5.26
C GLN A 67 -3.17 -7.96 -5.53
N LEU A 68 -3.26 -8.50 -6.75
CA LEU A 68 -2.57 -9.72 -7.14
C LEU A 68 -1.03 -9.54 -7.09
N ILE A 69 -0.52 -8.42 -7.59
CA ILE A 69 0.92 -8.09 -7.49
C ILE A 69 1.35 -8.05 -6.02
N SER A 70 0.57 -7.41 -5.16
CA SER A 70 0.84 -7.32 -3.72
C SER A 70 0.86 -8.71 -3.06
N GLN A 71 -0.09 -9.59 -3.39
CA GLN A 71 -0.12 -10.96 -2.89
C GLN A 71 1.10 -11.78 -3.36
N HIS A 72 1.45 -11.68 -4.63
CA HIS A 72 2.65 -12.34 -5.17
C HIS A 72 3.92 -11.84 -4.51
N ALA A 73 4.06 -10.52 -4.33
CA ALA A 73 5.22 -9.93 -3.66
C ALA A 73 5.36 -10.44 -2.23
N SER A 74 4.27 -10.53 -1.47
CA SER A 74 4.29 -11.04 -0.09
C SER A 74 4.63 -12.54 -0.03
N GLN A 75 4.14 -13.35 -0.98
CA GLN A 75 4.48 -14.77 -1.08
C GLN A 75 5.96 -14.98 -1.40
N GLN A 76 6.52 -14.21 -2.33
CA GLN A 76 7.94 -14.27 -2.67
C GLN A 76 8.80 -13.81 -1.49
N ALA A 77 8.43 -12.73 -0.83
CA ALA A 77 9.12 -12.25 0.36
C ALA A 77 9.16 -13.32 1.46
N ASN A 78 8.04 -14.01 1.71
CA ASN A 78 7.98 -15.13 2.63
C ASN A 78 8.96 -16.26 2.23
N GLY A 79 8.99 -16.62 0.96
CA GLY A 79 9.90 -17.67 0.45
C GLY A 79 11.38 -17.33 0.66
N PHE A 80 11.76 -16.04 0.47
CA PHE A 80 13.16 -15.61 0.62
C PHE A 80 13.59 -15.41 2.08
N PHE A 81 12.71 -14.96 2.95
CA PHE A 81 13.10 -14.46 4.26
C PHE A 81 12.60 -15.31 5.43
N ALA A 82 11.61 -16.19 5.26
CA ALA A 82 11.04 -16.98 6.34
C ALA A 82 12.07 -17.80 7.12
N SER A 83 13.07 -18.38 6.43
CA SER A 83 14.13 -19.16 7.05
C SER A 83 15.25 -18.33 7.69
N ARG A 84 15.45 -17.10 7.22
CA ARG A 84 16.60 -16.25 7.62
C ARG A 84 16.23 -15.20 8.65
N LEU A 85 14.98 -14.74 8.66
CA LEU A 85 14.50 -13.63 9.49
C LEU A 85 13.23 -14.03 10.26
N ALA A 86 13.27 -15.17 10.96
CA ALA A 86 12.13 -15.76 11.65
C ALA A 86 11.37 -14.81 12.61
N ARG A 87 12.01 -13.74 13.10
CA ARG A 87 11.36 -12.73 13.96
C ARG A 87 10.68 -11.61 13.17
N LEU A 88 11.10 -11.38 11.91
CA LEU A 88 10.64 -10.25 11.08
C LEU A 88 9.75 -10.70 9.92
N TRP A 89 9.49 -12.01 9.79
CA TRP A 89 8.76 -12.52 8.63
C TRP A 89 7.35 -11.92 8.49
N GLN A 90 6.65 -11.71 9.62
CA GLN A 90 5.32 -11.09 9.60
C GLN A 90 5.38 -9.65 9.12
N ASP A 91 6.34 -8.88 9.61
CA ASP A 91 6.50 -7.48 9.22
C ASP A 91 6.88 -7.36 7.74
N ILE A 92 7.75 -8.25 7.26
CA ILE A 92 8.11 -8.33 5.83
C ILE A 92 6.90 -8.75 4.99
N HIS A 93 6.12 -9.73 5.45
CA HIS A 93 4.89 -10.17 4.78
C HIS A 93 3.90 -9.00 4.64
N TRP A 94 3.57 -8.35 5.75
CA TRP A 94 2.59 -7.25 5.73
C TRP A 94 3.14 -6.01 5.03
N GLY A 95 4.41 -5.70 5.20
CA GLY A 95 5.06 -4.62 4.46
C GLY A 95 5.00 -4.82 2.95
N SER A 96 5.31 -6.03 2.47
CA SER A 96 5.23 -6.38 1.05
C SER A 96 3.80 -6.39 0.53
N LEU A 97 2.85 -6.94 1.29
CA LEU A 97 1.44 -7.00 0.92
C LEU A 97 0.81 -5.62 0.79
N LEU A 98 1.16 -4.69 1.68
CA LEU A 98 0.57 -3.35 1.75
C LEU A 98 1.38 -2.29 0.99
N PHE A 99 2.51 -2.65 0.37
CA PHE A 99 3.38 -1.69 -0.29
C PHE A 99 2.66 -0.90 -1.39
N LEU A 100 1.86 -1.54 -2.22
CA LEU A 100 1.08 -0.89 -3.28
C LEU A 100 -0.29 -0.38 -2.82
N SER A 101 -0.64 -0.54 -1.56
CA SER A 101 -1.96 -0.14 -1.04
C SER A 101 -2.30 1.35 -1.23
N PRO A 102 -1.33 2.30 -1.24
CA PRO A 102 -1.63 3.70 -1.56
C PRO A 102 -2.21 3.94 -2.95
N LEU A 103 -1.99 3.02 -3.90
CA LEU A 103 -2.55 3.11 -5.25
C LEU A 103 -3.98 2.55 -5.35
N TRP A 104 -4.43 1.74 -4.39
CA TRP A 104 -5.73 1.07 -4.46
C TRP A 104 -6.93 2.03 -4.50
N PRO A 105 -6.95 3.15 -3.74
CA PRO A 105 -8.05 4.12 -3.88
C PRO A 105 -8.13 4.71 -5.29
N MET A 106 -7.00 5.05 -5.89
CA MET A 106 -6.96 5.57 -7.26
C MET A 106 -7.42 4.52 -8.26
N ALA A 107 -6.97 3.27 -8.11
CA ALA A 107 -7.40 2.16 -8.95
C ALA A 107 -8.91 1.85 -8.82
N LEU A 108 -9.52 2.18 -7.67
CA LEU A 108 -10.96 2.02 -7.44
C LEU A 108 -11.77 3.19 -8.00
N THR A 109 -11.33 4.42 -7.75
CA THR A 109 -12.14 5.63 -8.02
C THR A 109 -11.84 6.27 -9.38
N SER A 110 -10.65 6.06 -9.90
CA SER A 110 -10.16 6.69 -11.15
C SER A 110 -9.21 5.75 -11.91
N PRO A 111 -9.65 4.50 -12.21
CA PRO A 111 -8.78 3.49 -12.85
C PRO A 111 -8.20 3.98 -14.17
N GLN A 112 -8.94 4.78 -14.92
CA GLN A 112 -8.50 5.35 -16.20
C GLN A 112 -7.23 6.19 -16.11
N LEU A 113 -6.94 6.81 -14.96
CA LEU A 113 -5.71 7.58 -14.76
C LEU A 113 -4.49 6.66 -14.65
N LEU A 114 -4.62 5.52 -13.96
CA LEU A 114 -3.55 4.51 -13.88
C LEU A 114 -3.35 3.81 -15.21
N GLU A 115 -4.42 3.46 -15.92
CA GLU A 115 -4.36 2.84 -17.24
C GLU A 115 -3.66 3.77 -18.25
N GLU A 116 -3.97 5.07 -18.23
CA GLU A 116 -3.32 6.06 -19.08
C GLU A 116 -1.85 6.25 -18.71
N TRP A 117 -1.52 6.26 -17.41
CA TRP A 117 -0.14 6.29 -16.94
C TRP A 117 0.64 5.07 -17.43
N GLU A 118 0.11 3.86 -17.25
CA GLU A 118 0.71 2.62 -17.73
C GLU A 118 0.93 2.65 -19.25
N ARG A 119 -0.09 3.01 -20.01
CA ARG A 119 -0.02 3.12 -21.46
C ARG A 119 1.09 4.07 -21.92
N ARG A 120 1.22 5.22 -21.28
CA ARG A 120 2.18 6.26 -21.68
C ARG A 120 3.60 5.94 -21.20
N VAL A 121 3.75 5.52 -19.95
CA VAL A 121 5.06 5.29 -19.35
C VAL A 121 5.61 3.92 -19.73
N ILE A 122 4.83 2.86 -19.56
CA ILE A 122 5.31 1.49 -19.75
C ILE A 122 5.31 1.12 -21.24
N HIS A 123 4.19 1.36 -21.95
CA HIS A 123 4.08 0.91 -23.34
C HIS A 123 4.66 1.87 -24.36
N LYS A 124 4.60 3.19 -24.13
CA LYS A 124 5.15 4.20 -25.05
C LYS A 124 6.53 4.70 -24.65
N GLY A 125 7.03 4.39 -23.45
CA GLY A 125 8.33 4.83 -22.97
C GLY A 125 8.43 6.33 -22.71
N GLU A 126 7.29 7.03 -22.48
CA GLU A 126 7.30 8.44 -22.13
C GLU A 126 7.92 8.66 -20.74
N SER A 127 8.48 9.83 -20.50
CA SER A 127 9.03 10.19 -19.19
C SER A 127 7.94 10.12 -18.10
N ALA A 128 8.11 9.24 -17.10
CA ALA A 128 7.18 9.09 -15.98
C ALA A 128 6.92 10.44 -15.30
N ARG A 129 7.98 11.23 -15.04
CA ARG A 129 7.86 12.55 -14.43
C ARG A 129 6.91 13.46 -15.19
N LYS A 130 7.06 13.54 -16.52
CA LYS A 130 6.22 14.39 -17.37
C LYS A 130 4.77 13.93 -17.36
N VAL A 131 4.56 12.63 -17.50
CA VAL A 131 3.22 12.00 -17.51
C VAL A 131 2.52 12.21 -16.17
N GLU A 132 3.21 11.94 -15.06
CA GLU A 132 2.66 12.10 -13.71
C GLU A 132 2.23 13.54 -13.42
N LEU A 133 3.08 14.53 -13.76
CA LEU A 133 2.71 15.93 -13.59
C LEU A 133 1.52 16.35 -14.46
N GLN A 134 1.37 15.77 -15.66
CA GLN A 134 0.21 16.03 -16.51
C GLN A 134 -1.09 15.37 -16.01
N LEU A 135 -1.01 14.12 -15.52
CA LEU A 135 -2.17 13.36 -15.11
C LEU A 135 -2.61 13.68 -13.67
N PHE A 136 -1.65 13.87 -12.77
CA PHE A 136 -1.91 13.98 -11.33
C PHE A 136 -1.54 15.35 -10.75
N GLY A 137 -0.81 16.18 -11.48
CA GLY A 137 -0.30 17.46 -10.98
C GLY A 137 0.91 17.35 -10.06
N VAL A 138 1.23 16.14 -9.59
CA VAL A 138 2.36 15.80 -8.71
C VAL A 138 2.92 14.44 -9.09
N ARG A 139 4.06 14.06 -8.49
CA ARG A 139 4.66 12.75 -8.71
C ARG A 139 3.84 11.66 -8.03
N LEU A 140 3.71 10.51 -8.67
CA LEU A 140 2.94 9.38 -8.13
C LEU A 140 3.49 8.88 -6.78
N LEU A 141 4.81 8.82 -6.63
CA LEU A 141 5.44 8.46 -5.36
C LEU A 141 5.18 9.47 -4.24
N GLU A 142 5.00 10.75 -4.56
CA GLU A 142 4.65 11.78 -3.56
C GLU A 142 3.21 11.58 -3.05
N ILE A 143 2.28 11.23 -3.94
CA ILE A 143 0.91 10.84 -3.55
C ILE A 143 0.96 9.61 -2.63
N CYS A 144 1.70 8.58 -3.02
CA CYS A 144 1.84 7.36 -2.23
C CYS A 144 2.43 7.65 -0.85
N GLN A 145 3.51 8.43 -0.76
CA GLN A 145 4.11 8.80 0.52
C GLN A 145 3.13 9.57 1.41
N ALA A 146 2.39 10.52 0.86
CA ALA A 146 1.39 11.29 1.61
C ALA A 146 0.29 10.37 2.19
N LEU A 147 -0.15 9.36 1.43
CA LEU A 147 -1.13 8.38 1.92
C LEU A 147 -0.54 7.42 2.96
N VAL A 148 0.71 7.00 2.79
CA VAL A 148 1.44 6.18 3.77
C VAL A 148 1.52 6.90 5.11
N ASP A 149 1.90 8.17 5.10
CA ASP A 149 2.00 9.01 6.30
C ASP A 149 0.60 9.26 6.92
N LEU A 150 -0.38 9.59 6.09
CA LEU A 150 -1.76 9.84 6.54
C LEU A 150 -2.39 8.60 7.20
N TRP A 151 -2.15 7.42 6.64
CA TRP A 151 -2.70 6.16 7.13
C TRP A 151 -1.83 5.53 8.23
N ARG A 152 -0.64 6.07 8.44
CA ARG A 152 0.36 5.52 9.37
C ARG A 152 0.59 4.02 9.08
N LEU A 153 0.91 3.71 7.84
CA LEU A 153 1.19 2.35 7.42
C LEU A 153 2.44 1.78 8.14
N PRO A 154 2.62 0.44 8.12
CA PRO A 154 3.77 -0.20 8.73
C PRO A 154 5.10 0.44 8.31
N ILE A 155 6.07 0.46 9.22
CA ILE A 155 7.36 1.15 9.03
C ILE A 155 8.09 0.68 7.78
N TRP A 156 7.97 -0.59 7.43
CA TRP A 156 8.57 -1.14 6.21
C TRP A 156 8.03 -0.50 4.93
N VAL A 157 6.74 -0.17 4.91
CA VAL A 157 6.11 0.56 3.80
C VAL A 157 6.61 2.01 3.78
N GLU A 158 6.59 2.68 4.93
CA GLU A 158 7.03 4.06 5.07
C GLU A 158 8.49 4.24 4.64
N GLN A 159 9.39 3.42 5.17
CA GLN A 159 10.81 3.49 4.83
C GLN A 159 11.07 3.16 3.36
N GLY A 160 10.34 2.19 2.80
CA GLY A 160 10.44 1.85 1.39
C GLY A 160 10.11 3.04 0.48
N TYR A 161 9.03 3.77 0.72
CA TYR A 161 8.68 4.97 -0.05
C TYR A 161 9.68 6.10 0.15
N ARG A 162 10.17 6.31 1.37
CA ARG A 162 11.23 7.32 1.65
C ARG A 162 12.51 7.03 0.88
N LEU A 163 12.93 5.76 0.84
CA LEU A 163 14.10 5.34 0.07
C LEU A 163 13.91 5.59 -1.43
N LEU A 164 12.78 5.19 -2.00
CA LEU A 164 12.47 5.42 -3.42
C LEU A 164 12.47 6.91 -3.78
N LEU A 165 11.90 7.76 -2.94
CA LEU A 165 11.90 9.20 -3.16
C LEU A 165 13.31 9.80 -3.09
N ASN A 166 14.14 9.34 -2.15
CA ASN A 166 15.52 9.79 -2.01
C ASN A 166 16.37 9.34 -3.20
N GLU A 167 16.26 8.09 -3.63
CA GLU A 167 16.97 7.60 -4.82
C GLU A 167 16.58 8.38 -6.08
N GLN A 168 15.31 8.68 -6.27
CA GLN A 168 14.88 9.52 -7.39
C GLN A 168 15.50 10.92 -7.34
N ARG A 169 15.60 11.52 -6.15
CA ARG A 169 16.22 12.86 -5.99
C ARG A 169 17.71 12.82 -6.30
N GLU A 170 18.41 11.80 -5.86
CA GLU A 170 19.84 11.65 -6.14
C GLU A 170 20.10 11.36 -7.61
N LEU A 171 19.35 10.51 -8.27
CA LEU A 171 19.44 10.25 -9.71
C LEU A 171 19.24 11.54 -10.52
N VAL A 172 18.23 12.36 -10.16
CA VAL A 172 17.99 13.66 -10.82
C VAL A 172 19.19 14.59 -10.65
N LYS A 173 19.81 14.64 -9.47
CA LYS A 173 21.01 15.45 -9.24
C LYS A 173 22.21 14.98 -10.05
N VAL A 174 22.45 13.65 -10.10
CA VAL A 174 23.58 13.05 -10.82
C VAL A 174 23.42 13.21 -12.32
N LEU A 175 22.22 13.03 -12.85
CA LEU A 175 21.94 13.12 -14.29
C LEU A 175 21.71 14.56 -14.77
N ARG A 176 21.67 15.54 -13.87
CA ARG A 176 21.38 16.96 -14.19
C ARG A 176 20.13 17.16 -15.05
N ILE A 177 19.10 16.35 -14.83
CA ILE A 177 17.83 16.38 -15.56
C ILE A 177 16.82 17.27 -14.83
#